data_aa25225f60ef85c4f22e2182c9f310ae
#
_entry.id   aa25225f60ef85c4f22e2182c9f310ae
#
_cell.length_a   1.000
_cell.length_b   1.000
_cell.length_c   1.000
_cell.angle_alpha   90.00
_cell.angle_beta   90.00
_cell.angle_gamma   90.00
#
_symmetry.space_group_name_H-M   'P 1'
#
loop_
_entity.id
_entity.type
_entity.pdbx_description
1 polymer ?
#
loop_
_entity_poly.entity_id
_entity_poly.type
_entity_poly.pdbx_seq_one_letter_code
_entity_poly.pdbx_strand_id
1 'polypeptide(L)'
;MNNTVVACVDGSPSTGPVCDYAAWAAAGLSAPLSLLHVLEKDGHPAVSDLSGSIGIDSKELLTEELVRVEGERSRLLMAQGKAILAGCAERLSRAGVTEVRQLQKHGALDEILAGLDDVRLMVLGRLGSEHTVGSQLESVIRLQKAPVLVVPETFSAPSRVLFAWDGSEASRRNLTRLTVSPLLRGLTCDVVMVNGDDASLQDAQQILKAAGIDAESRLIEDESVTRGLCGYAEENGTDLIVMGAWGHSRLRRFFIGSHTTTMLAESRHPLLMLR
;
A
#
# COMPACT_ATOMS: atom_id res chain seq x y z
N MET A 1 21.46 3.27 -1.82
CA MET A 1 20.41 3.04 -2.82
C MET A 1 19.29 2.31 -2.13
N ASN A 2 18.10 2.89 -2.07
CA ASN A 2 16.91 2.26 -1.48
C ASN A 2 16.58 1.00 -2.25
N ASN A 3 16.62 -0.14 -1.61
CA ASN A 3 16.69 -1.38 -2.37
C ASN A 3 15.76 -2.50 -1.89
N THR A 4 15.03 -2.30 -0.81
CA THR A 4 14.22 -3.38 -0.21
C THR A 4 12.74 -3.23 -0.56
N VAL A 5 12.10 -4.30 -1.00
CA VAL A 5 10.63 -4.42 -1.03
C VAL A 5 10.16 -4.81 0.37
N VAL A 6 9.26 -4.05 0.96
CA VAL A 6 8.72 -4.30 2.30
C VAL A 6 7.27 -4.73 2.19
N ALA A 7 6.95 -5.95 2.62
CA ALA A 7 5.61 -6.50 2.67
C ALA A 7 5.06 -6.40 4.11
N CYS A 8 4.00 -5.61 4.29
CA CYS A 8 3.34 -5.44 5.59
C CYS A 8 2.26 -6.50 5.77
N VAL A 9 2.41 -7.35 6.78
CA VAL A 9 1.54 -8.51 7.03
C VAL A 9 0.93 -8.45 8.43
N ASP A 10 -0.35 -8.71 8.55
CA ASP A 10 -1.13 -8.58 9.79
C ASP A 10 -1.93 -9.84 10.16
N GLY A 11 -1.88 -10.88 9.34
CA GLY A 11 -2.67 -12.10 9.50
C GLY A 11 -4.09 -12.01 8.94
N SER A 12 -4.46 -10.89 8.30
CA SER A 12 -5.74 -10.72 7.60
C SER A 12 -5.82 -11.58 6.33
N PRO A 13 -7.00 -11.71 5.69
CA PRO A 13 -7.13 -12.37 4.39
C PRO A 13 -6.22 -11.80 3.30
N SER A 14 -5.85 -10.52 3.38
CA SER A 14 -4.93 -9.87 2.45
C SER A 14 -3.47 -10.30 2.60
N THR A 15 -3.08 -10.93 3.71
CA THR A 15 -1.68 -11.32 4.01
C THR A 15 -1.08 -12.22 2.93
N GLY A 16 -1.84 -13.20 2.43
CA GLY A 16 -1.39 -14.08 1.34
C GLY A 16 -1.09 -13.30 0.05
N PRO A 17 -2.07 -12.56 -0.49
CA PRO A 17 -1.85 -11.68 -1.64
C PRO A 17 -0.73 -10.65 -1.47
N VAL A 18 -0.58 -10.06 -0.29
CA VAL A 18 0.55 -9.15 0.01
C VAL A 18 1.89 -9.86 -0.21
N CYS A 19 2.04 -11.10 0.26
CA CYS A 19 3.25 -11.89 0.02
C CYS A 19 3.48 -12.15 -1.48
N ASP A 20 2.44 -12.53 -2.23
CA ASP A 20 2.56 -12.87 -3.64
C ASP A 20 2.90 -11.64 -4.50
N TYR A 21 2.23 -10.51 -4.27
CA TYR A 21 2.58 -9.25 -4.94
C TYR A 21 3.97 -8.74 -4.56
N ALA A 22 4.39 -8.93 -3.31
CA ALA A 22 5.73 -8.57 -2.86
C ALA A 22 6.81 -9.45 -3.53
N ALA A 23 6.55 -10.74 -3.69
CA ALA A 23 7.42 -11.64 -4.44
C ALA A 23 7.54 -11.23 -5.91
N TRP A 24 6.40 -10.96 -6.57
CA TRP A 24 6.36 -10.45 -7.94
C TRP A 24 7.16 -9.14 -8.08
N ALA A 25 6.94 -8.20 -7.18
CA ALA A 25 7.63 -6.91 -7.20
C ALA A 25 9.13 -7.04 -6.92
N ALA A 26 9.52 -7.87 -5.95
CA ALA A 26 10.92 -8.10 -5.61
C ALA A 26 11.69 -8.75 -6.77
N ALA A 27 11.08 -9.73 -7.44
CA ALA A 27 11.63 -10.35 -8.65
C ALA A 27 11.79 -9.31 -9.78
N GLY A 28 10.74 -8.54 -10.10
CA GLY A 28 10.77 -7.52 -11.15
C GLY A 28 11.79 -6.39 -10.87
N LEU A 29 11.97 -6.02 -9.62
CA LEU A 29 12.93 -4.99 -9.19
C LEU A 29 14.34 -5.53 -8.95
N SER A 30 14.53 -6.84 -8.95
CA SER A 30 15.77 -7.51 -8.49
C SER A 30 16.20 -7.00 -7.11
N ALA A 31 15.25 -6.93 -6.19
CA ALA A 31 15.41 -6.33 -4.86
C ALA A 31 15.19 -7.35 -3.75
N PRO A 32 15.91 -7.25 -2.62
CA PRO A 32 15.64 -8.07 -1.44
C PRO A 32 14.25 -7.81 -0.90
N LEU A 33 13.68 -8.80 -0.19
CA LEU A 33 12.34 -8.74 0.38
C LEU A 33 12.40 -8.81 1.90
N SER A 34 11.64 -7.94 2.55
CA SER A 34 11.44 -7.95 4.00
C SER A 34 9.95 -8.07 4.31
N LEU A 35 9.61 -8.98 5.22
CA LEU A 35 8.30 -9.04 5.87
C LEU A 35 8.31 -8.16 7.12
N LEU A 36 7.29 -7.35 7.26
CA LEU A 36 7.07 -6.51 8.43
C LEU A 36 5.72 -6.83 9.05
N HIS A 37 5.73 -7.20 10.32
CA HIS A 37 4.53 -7.28 11.16
C HIS A 37 4.61 -6.24 12.25
N VAL A 38 3.57 -5.42 12.38
CA VAL A 38 3.48 -4.36 13.39
C VAL A 38 2.45 -4.75 14.44
N LEU A 39 2.89 -4.76 15.69
CA LEU A 39 2.02 -4.88 16.85
C LEU A 39 1.64 -3.48 17.30
N GLU A 40 0.42 -3.08 16.99
CA GLU A 40 -0.09 -1.79 17.44
C GLU A 40 -0.39 -1.81 18.94
N LYS A 41 -0.17 -0.68 19.58
CA LYS A 41 -0.67 -0.49 20.94
C LYS A 41 -2.16 -0.23 20.84
N ASP A 42 -2.97 -1.15 21.32
CA ASP A 42 -4.39 -0.86 21.53
C ASP A 42 -4.50 0.40 22.38
N GLY A 43 -5.13 1.43 21.85
CA GLY A 43 -5.25 2.73 22.50
C GLY A 43 -6.18 2.74 23.72
N HIS A 44 -6.54 1.59 24.24
CA HIS A 44 -7.27 1.49 25.50
C HIS A 44 -6.26 1.36 26.63
N PRO A 45 -6.05 2.43 27.42
CA PRO A 45 -5.34 2.25 28.68
C PRO A 45 -6.14 1.22 29.50
N ALA A 46 -5.46 0.17 29.93
CA ALA A 46 -6.06 -0.83 30.83
C ALA A 46 -6.52 -0.22 32.19
N VAL A 47 -6.29 1.04 32.38
CA VAL A 47 -6.73 1.83 33.52
C VAL A 47 -7.79 2.81 33.02
N SER A 48 -9.01 2.34 32.81
CA SER A 48 -10.17 3.21 32.94
C SER A 48 -10.18 3.77 34.36
N ASP A 49 -10.40 5.07 34.48
CA ASP A 49 -10.38 5.83 35.73
C ASP A 49 -11.26 5.15 36.83
N LEU A 50 -10.65 4.28 37.62
CA LEU A 50 -11.28 3.60 38.77
C LEU A 50 -11.24 4.53 40.02
N SER A 51 -11.18 5.84 39.86
CA SER A 51 -10.94 6.83 40.89
C SER A 51 -12.08 7.00 41.91
N GLY A 52 -13.12 6.19 41.87
CA GLY A 52 -14.34 6.49 42.66
C GLY A 52 -14.61 5.63 43.87
N SER A 53 -14.09 4.42 44.05
CA SER A 53 -14.67 3.53 45.07
C SER A 53 -13.81 2.36 45.60
N ILE A 54 -12.52 2.31 45.35
CA ILE A 54 -11.69 1.16 45.72
C ILE A 54 -10.66 1.57 46.78
N GLY A 55 -10.58 0.81 47.91
CA GLY A 55 -9.60 1.01 48.95
C GLY A 55 -8.15 0.84 48.44
N ILE A 56 -7.18 1.48 49.12
CA ILE A 56 -5.78 1.57 48.67
C ILE A 56 -5.17 0.17 48.43
N ASP A 57 -5.39 -0.79 49.31
CA ASP A 57 -4.86 -2.16 49.20
C ASP A 57 -5.47 -2.93 47.98
N SER A 58 -6.75 -2.67 47.68
CA SER A 58 -7.43 -3.28 46.52
C SER A 58 -6.92 -2.69 45.19
N LYS A 59 -6.45 -1.45 45.19
CA LYS A 59 -5.89 -0.78 44.02
C LYS A 59 -4.55 -1.35 43.61
N GLU A 60 -3.69 -1.67 44.58
CA GLU A 60 -2.38 -2.32 44.30
C GLU A 60 -2.57 -3.72 43.70
N LEU A 61 -3.39 -4.55 44.33
CA LEU A 61 -3.69 -5.90 43.83
C LEU A 61 -4.30 -5.88 42.41
N LEU A 62 -5.19 -4.94 42.14
CA LEU A 62 -5.79 -4.77 40.81
C LEU A 62 -4.76 -4.33 39.78
N THR A 63 -3.85 -3.44 40.16
CA THR A 63 -2.78 -2.97 39.26
C THR A 63 -1.81 -4.10 38.94
N GLU A 64 -1.41 -4.90 39.93
CA GLU A 64 -0.54 -6.06 39.70
C GLU A 64 -1.19 -7.10 38.77
N GLU A 65 -2.48 -7.38 38.98
CA GLU A 65 -3.22 -8.31 38.11
C GLU A 65 -3.37 -7.76 36.67
N LEU A 66 -3.64 -6.45 36.51
CA LEU A 66 -3.68 -5.80 35.20
C LEU A 66 -2.34 -5.90 34.49
N VAL A 67 -1.22 -5.63 35.18
CA VAL A 67 0.12 -5.77 34.62
C VAL A 67 0.41 -7.21 34.19
N ARG A 68 -0.03 -8.19 35.01
CA ARG A 68 0.13 -9.61 34.67
C ARG A 68 -0.63 -9.99 33.41
N VAL A 69 -1.92 -9.62 33.33
CA VAL A 69 -2.80 -9.91 32.18
C VAL A 69 -2.25 -9.23 30.92
N GLU A 70 -1.85 -7.96 31.01
CA GLU A 70 -1.24 -7.23 29.92
C GLU A 70 0.05 -7.87 29.43
N GLY A 71 0.88 -8.36 30.37
CA GLY A 71 2.11 -9.09 30.05
C GLY A 71 1.84 -10.41 29.33
N GLU A 72 0.83 -11.16 29.73
CA GLU A 72 0.42 -12.39 29.06
C GLU A 72 -0.15 -12.10 27.67
N ARG A 73 -1.03 -11.09 27.54
CA ARG A 73 -1.56 -10.63 26.25
C ARG A 73 -0.44 -10.24 25.29
N SER A 74 0.51 -9.43 25.73
CA SER A 74 1.67 -9.04 24.94
C SER A 74 2.49 -10.23 24.44
N ARG A 75 2.71 -11.24 25.30
CA ARG A 75 3.42 -12.46 24.88
C ARG A 75 2.66 -13.24 23.81
N LEU A 76 1.33 -13.36 23.94
CA LEU A 76 0.51 -14.03 22.95
C LEU A 76 0.52 -13.30 21.61
N LEU A 77 0.36 -11.98 21.60
CA LEU A 77 0.44 -11.17 20.39
C LEU A 77 1.81 -11.27 19.71
N MET A 78 2.89 -11.26 20.49
CA MET A 78 4.23 -11.48 19.93
C MET A 78 4.39 -12.87 19.33
N ALA A 79 3.85 -13.91 19.97
CA ALA A 79 3.91 -15.27 19.45
C ALA A 79 3.08 -15.41 18.16
N GLN A 80 1.89 -14.82 18.14
CA GLN A 80 1.03 -14.76 16.94
C GLN A 80 1.74 -14.07 15.78
N GLY A 81 2.34 -12.90 16.01
CA GLY A 81 3.07 -12.17 14.96
C GLY A 81 4.26 -12.96 14.40
N LYS A 82 4.99 -13.68 15.26
CA LYS A 82 6.05 -14.60 14.80
C LYS A 82 5.50 -15.73 13.95
N ALA A 83 4.35 -16.30 14.31
CA ALA A 83 3.70 -17.37 13.53
C ALA A 83 3.25 -16.84 12.15
N ILE A 84 2.67 -15.63 12.10
CA ILE A 84 2.30 -14.96 10.84
C ILE A 84 3.53 -14.80 9.94
N LEU A 85 4.61 -14.22 10.48
CA LEU A 85 5.85 -14.02 9.73
C LEU A 85 6.45 -15.34 9.22
N ALA A 86 6.44 -16.38 10.04
CA ALA A 86 6.93 -17.71 9.64
C ALA A 86 6.07 -18.32 8.51
N GLY A 87 4.75 -18.25 8.62
CA GLY A 87 3.84 -18.71 7.56
C GLY A 87 4.02 -17.95 6.24
N CYS A 88 4.23 -16.63 6.31
CA CYS A 88 4.53 -15.80 5.14
C CYS A 88 5.88 -16.18 4.51
N ALA A 89 6.91 -16.40 5.33
CA ALA A 89 8.23 -16.80 4.83
C ALA A 89 8.17 -18.17 4.14
N GLU A 90 7.40 -19.11 4.68
CA GLU A 90 7.18 -20.42 4.04
C GLU A 90 6.46 -20.28 2.69
N ARG A 91 5.42 -19.43 2.62
CA ARG A 91 4.72 -19.12 1.35
C ARG A 91 5.69 -18.56 0.30
N LEU A 92 6.50 -17.58 0.68
CA LEU A 92 7.51 -16.95 -0.18
C LEU A 92 8.58 -17.96 -0.64
N SER A 93 9.02 -18.83 0.24
CA SER A 93 9.97 -19.91 -0.09
C SER A 93 9.41 -20.85 -1.15
N ARG A 94 8.13 -21.22 -1.06
CA ARG A 94 7.44 -22.02 -2.10
C ARG A 94 7.34 -21.28 -3.44
N ALA A 95 7.27 -19.94 -3.41
CA ALA A 95 7.30 -19.10 -4.60
C ALA A 95 8.73 -18.83 -5.13
N GLY A 96 9.76 -19.46 -4.55
CA GLY A 96 11.16 -19.34 -4.98
C GLY A 96 11.94 -18.19 -4.36
N VAL A 97 11.37 -17.45 -3.40
CA VAL A 97 12.07 -16.39 -2.67
C VAL A 97 12.74 -17.01 -1.45
N THR A 98 14.05 -17.20 -1.49
CA THR A 98 14.79 -17.93 -0.45
C THR A 98 15.33 -17.06 0.67
N GLU A 99 15.58 -15.78 0.39
CA GLU A 99 16.13 -14.84 1.39
C GLU A 99 15.08 -13.78 1.72
N VAL A 100 14.42 -13.95 2.88
CA VAL A 100 13.40 -13.04 3.37
C VAL A 100 13.73 -12.60 4.78
N ARG A 101 13.93 -11.29 4.96
CA ARG A 101 14.12 -10.71 6.30
C ARG A 101 12.77 -10.60 7.00
N GLN A 102 12.67 -11.10 8.23
CA GLN A 102 11.47 -10.98 9.04
C GLN A 102 11.67 -9.92 10.12
N LEU A 103 10.75 -8.97 10.19
CA LEU A 103 10.76 -7.86 11.14
C LEU A 103 9.45 -7.83 11.89
N GLN A 104 9.52 -7.84 13.22
CA GLN A 104 8.38 -7.57 14.09
C GLN A 104 8.68 -6.31 14.90
N LYS A 105 7.79 -5.33 14.84
CA LYS A 105 7.94 -4.04 15.53
C LYS A 105 6.69 -3.71 16.33
N HIS A 106 6.86 -2.89 17.37
CA HIS A 106 5.77 -2.35 18.19
C HIS A 106 5.63 -0.86 17.94
N GLY A 107 4.42 -0.38 17.74
CA GLY A 107 4.12 1.04 17.56
C GLY A 107 3.05 1.29 16.50
N ALA A 108 2.85 2.54 16.12
CA ALA A 108 1.97 2.91 15.02
C ALA A 108 2.60 2.54 13.67
N LEU A 109 1.80 1.98 12.76
CA LEU A 109 2.27 1.48 11.45
C LEU A 109 2.94 2.60 10.63
N ASP A 110 2.31 3.76 10.57
CA ASP A 110 2.78 4.91 9.81
C ASP A 110 4.13 5.44 10.32
N GLU A 111 4.32 5.53 11.66
CA GLU A 111 5.57 5.93 12.28
C GLU A 111 6.70 4.92 12.00
N ILE A 112 6.39 3.62 12.14
CA ILE A 112 7.35 2.55 11.88
C ILE A 112 7.79 2.56 10.44
N LEU A 113 6.86 2.69 9.50
CA LEU A 113 7.16 2.74 8.08
C LEU A 113 7.93 4.01 7.70
N ALA A 114 7.60 5.15 8.30
CA ALA A 114 8.33 6.40 8.08
C ALA A 114 9.78 6.35 8.56
N GLY A 115 10.05 5.52 9.57
CA GLY A 115 11.39 5.28 10.12
C GLY A 115 12.18 4.17 9.42
N LEU A 116 11.66 3.56 8.35
CA LEU A 116 12.42 2.57 7.57
C LEU A 116 13.29 3.25 6.54
N ASP A 117 14.57 2.95 6.58
CA ASP A 117 15.52 3.35 5.56
C ASP A 117 15.53 2.33 4.40
N ASP A 118 16.03 2.77 3.24
CA ASP A 118 16.28 1.92 2.07
C ASP A 118 15.07 1.17 1.49
N VAL A 119 13.87 1.73 1.61
CA VAL A 119 12.65 1.16 1.04
C VAL A 119 12.53 1.54 -0.43
N ARG A 120 12.43 0.52 -1.30
CA ARG A 120 12.17 0.65 -2.73
C ARG A 120 10.68 0.69 -3.05
N LEU A 121 9.92 -0.17 -2.40
CA LEU A 121 8.48 -0.33 -2.56
C LEU A 121 7.90 -0.88 -1.27
N MET A 122 6.75 -0.37 -0.86
CA MET A 122 5.93 -0.95 0.20
C MET A 122 4.75 -1.68 -0.40
N VAL A 123 4.42 -2.85 0.14
CA VAL A 123 3.23 -3.63 -0.26
C VAL A 123 2.34 -3.78 0.96
N LEU A 124 1.09 -3.32 0.83
CA LEU A 124 0.08 -3.35 1.89
C LEU A 124 -1.23 -3.94 1.36
N GLY A 125 -1.93 -4.66 2.22
CA GLY A 125 -3.31 -5.07 1.95
C GLY A 125 -4.26 -3.88 2.00
N ARG A 126 -5.29 -3.91 1.17
CA ARG A 126 -6.35 -2.89 1.18
C ARG A 126 -7.18 -2.94 2.47
N LEU A 127 -7.51 -4.13 2.91
CA LEU A 127 -8.27 -4.39 4.13
C LEU A 127 -7.32 -4.92 5.19
N GLY A 128 -7.36 -4.30 6.36
CA GLY A 128 -6.69 -4.80 7.54
C GLY A 128 -7.53 -5.85 8.27
N SER A 129 -7.07 -6.27 9.45
CA SER A 129 -7.72 -7.27 10.29
C SER A 129 -9.19 -6.93 10.66
N GLU A 130 -9.56 -5.66 10.63
CA GLU A 130 -10.92 -5.18 10.90
C GLU A 130 -11.81 -5.06 9.65
N HIS A 131 -11.36 -5.53 8.49
CA HIS A 131 -12.08 -5.48 7.21
C HIS A 131 -12.54 -4.07 6.76
N THR A 132 -11.92 -3.04 7.30
CA THR A 132 -12.14 -1.65 6.89
C THR A 132 -10.93 -1.13 6.12
N VAL A 133 -11.18 -0.31 5.09
CA VAL A 133 -10.11 0.48 4.46
C VAL A 133 -9.57 1.41 5.54
N GLY A 134 -8.40 1.05 6.07
CA GLY A 134 -7.92 1.64 7.31
C GLY A 134 -7.56 3.12 7.12
N SER A 135 -7.97 3.95 8.08
CA SER A 135 -7.46 5.31 8.27
C SER A 135 -5.92 5.36 8.27
N GLN A 136 -5.29 4.27 8.64
CA GLN A 136 -3.85 4.06 8.63
C GLN A 136 -3.27 3.97 7.22
N LEU A 137 -3.97 3.32 6.27
CA LEU A 137 -3.51 3.20 4.88
C LEU A 137 -3.35 4.58 4.23
N GLU A 138 -4.30 5.50 4.45
CA GLU A 138 -4.18 6.88 3.97
C GLU A 138 -3.01 7.60 4.63
N SER A 139 -2.82 7.46 5.94
CA SER A 139 -1.70 8.05 6.68
C SER A 139 -0.37 7.53 6.15
N VAL A 140 -0.26 6.21 5.96
CA VAL A 140 0.93 5.58 5.36
C VAL A 140 1.23 6.18 3.98
N ILE A 141 0.28 6.15 3.05
CA ILE A 141 0.49 6.66 1.68
C ILE A 141 0.86 8.15 1.71
N ARG A 142 0.28 8.94 2.64
CA ARG A 142 0.57 10.36 2.79
C ARG A 142 1.97 10.64 3.30
N LEU A 143 2.47 9.84 4.22
CA LEU A 143 3.76 10.07 4.89
C LEU A 143 4.93 9.45 4.12
N GLN A 144 4.68 8.38 3.35
CA GLN A 144 5.73 7.66 2.66
C GLN A 144 6.29 8.41 1.45
N LYS A 145 7.62 8.35 1.30
CA LYS A 145 8.33 8.83 0.11
C LYS A 145 8.50 7.73 -0.94
N ALA A 146 8.57 6.48 -0.49
CA ALA A 146 8.62 5.31 -1.36
C ALA A 146 7.25 5.04 -2.00
N PRO A 147 7.21 4.47 -3.20
CA PRO A 147 5.97 3.95 -3.78
C PRO A 147 5.27 2.96 -2.87
N VAL A 148 3.93 2.97 -2.89
CA VAL A 148 3.10 2.05 -2.11
C VAL A 148 2.21 1.25 -3.05
N LEU A 149 2.33 -0.07 -3.03
CA LEU A 149 1.46 -0.98 -3.75
C LEU A 149 0.37 -1.48 -2.78
N VAL A 150 -0.85 -1.06 -3.01
CA VAL A 150 -2.03 -1.50 -2.26
C VAL A 150 -2.69 -2.63 -3.01
N VAL A 151 -2.84 -3.79 -2.38
CA VAL A 151 -3.29 -5.02 -3.05
C VAL A 151 -4.65 -5.51 -2.55
N PRO A 152 -5.46 -6.12 -3.43
CA PRO A 152 -6.73 -6.76 -3.07
C PRO A 152 -6.49 -8.09 -2.34
N GLU A 153 -7.59 -8.80 -2.00
CA GLU A 153 -7.55 -10.10 -1.35
C GLU A 153 -7.19 -11.28 -2.28
N THR A 154 -7.00 -11.01 -3.56
CA THR A 154 -6.60 -12.03 -4.54
C THR A 154 -5.37 -11.57 -5.31
N PHE A 155 -4.49 -12.52 -5.64
CA PHE A 155 -3.32 -12.24 -6.45
C PHE A 155 -3.57 -12.61 -7.92
N SER A 156 -3.25 -11.68 -8.82
CA SER A 156 -3.07 -11.92 -10.24
C SER A 156 -1.79 -11.23 -10.67
N ALA A 157 -0.88 -11.95 -11.30
CA ALA A 157 0.37 -11.36 -11.79
C ALA A 157 0.06 -10.30 -12.85
N PRO A 158 0.47 -9.04 -12.63
CA PRO A 158 0.18 -7.97 -13.59
C PRO A 158 0.82 -8.23 -14.95
N SER A 159 0.03 -8.05 -16.00
CA SER A 159 0.43 -8.11 -17.41
C SER A 159 0.08 -6.83 -18.17
N ARG A 160 -0.99 -6.14 -17.75
CA ARG A 160 -1.47 -4.88 -18.33
C ARG A 160 -1.61 -3.81 -17.24
N VAL A 161 -1.03 -2.65 -17.48
CA VAL A 161 -0.97 -1.53 -16.54
C VAL A 161 -1.72 -0.34 -17.12
N LEU A 162 -2.57 0.28 -16.30
CA LEU A 162 -3.17 1.58 -16.58
C LEU A 162 -2.41 2.65 -15.78
N PHE A 163 -1.88 3.65 -16.46
CA PHE A 163 -1.36 4.85 -15.83
C PHE A 163 -2.41 5.96 -15.83
N ALA A 164 -2.88 6.35 -14.64
CA ALA A 164 -3.80 7.46 -14.48
C ALA A 164 -3.07 8.80 -14.63
N TRP A 165 -3.37 9.53 -15.69
CA TRP A 165 -2.74 10.79 -16.06
C TRP A 165 -3.65 11.98 -15.73
N ASP A 166 -3.12 12.98 -15.04
CA ASP A 166 -3.83 14.21 -14.68
C ASP A 166 -3.20 15.49 -15.27
N GLY A 167 -2.16 15.35 -16.12
CA GLY A 167 -1.45 16.47 -16.73
C GLY A 167 -0.55 17.26 -15.79
N SER A 168 -0.46 16.91 -14.51
CA SER A 168 0.37 17.61 -13.54
C SER A 168 1.86 17.32 -13.73
N GLU A 169 2.70 18.24 -13.24
CA GLU A 169 4.15 18.01 -13.17
C GLU A 169 4.52 16.78 -12.32
N ALA A 170 3.72 16.46 -11.32
CA ALA A 170 3.89 15.26 -10.51
C ALA A 170 3.62 14.00 -11.35
N SER A 171 2.52 13.98 -12.10
CA SER A 171 2.16 12.91 -13.02
C SER A 171 3.24 12.70 -14.08
N ARG A 172 3.75 13.79 -14.66
CA ARG A 172 4.87 13.78 -15.62
C ARG A 172 6.11 13.12 -15.02
N ARG A 173 6.55 13.56 -13.83
CA ARG A 173 7.70 12.95 -13.12
C ARG A 173 7.48 11.47 -12.84
N ASN A 174 6.27 11.11 -12.39
CA ASN A 174 5.92 9.74 -12.08
C ASN A 174 5.95 8.85 -13.32
N LEU A 175 5.37 9.30 -14.43
CA LEU A 175 5.40 8.57 -15.69
C LEU A 175 6.85 8.38 -16.17
N THR A 176 7.68 9.44 -16.15
CA THR A 176 9.09 9.35 -16.51
C THR A 176 9.86 8.36 -15.63
N ARG A 177 9.56 8.30 -14.33
CA ARG A 177 10.17 7.30 -13.44
C ARG A 177 9.75 5.87 -13.78
N LEU A 178 8.51 5.69 -14.20
CA LEU A 178 7.98 4.39 -14.59
C LEU A 178 8.62 3.86 -15.86
N THR A 179 8.91 4.70 -16.84
CA THR A 179 9.54 4.27 -18.10
C THR A 179 10.90 3.60 -17.90
N VAL A 180 11.61 3.94 -16.82
CA VAL A 180 12.90 3.36 -16.47
C VAL A 180 12.81 2.28 -15.37
N SER A 181 11.62 2.03 -14.85
CA SER A 181 11.41 1.06 -13.77
C SER A 181 11.44 -0.38 -14.30
N PRO A 182 12.30 -1.25 -13.74
CA PRO A 182 12.28 -2.67 -14.12
C PRO A 182 10.96 -3.37 -13.78
N LEU A 183 10.20 -2.86 -12.81
CA LEU A 183 8.94 -3.45 -12.35
C LEU A 183 7.89 -3.58 -13.45
N LEU A 184 7.85 -2.61 -14.39
CA LEU A 184 6.86 -2.57 -15.47
C LEU A 184 7.41 -3.03 -16.81
N ARG A 185 8.64 -3.56 -16.84
CA ARG A 185 9.27 -4.03 -18.06
C ARG A 185 8.52 -5.23 -18.63
N GLY A 186 8.12 -5.11 -19.89
CA GLY A 186 7.38 -6.18 -20.60
C GLY A 186 5.88 -6.20 -20.33
N LEU A 187 5.36 -5.26 -19.52
CA LEU A 187 3.93 -5.09 -19.35
C LEU A 187 3.36 -4.17 -20.44
N THR A 188 2.14 -4.47 -20.90
CA THR A 188 1.39 -3.54 -21.74
C THR A 188 0.96 -2.34 -20.89
N CYS A 189 1.14 -1.12 -21.42
CA CYS A 189 0.84 0.11 -20.67
C CYS A 189 -0.20 0.93 -21.43
N ASP A 190 -1.29 1.30 -20.73
CA ASP A 190 -2.26 2.27 -21.22
C ASP A 190 -2.15 3.55 -20.39
N VAL A 191 -2.35 4.70 -21.04
CA VAL A 191 -2.48 6.00 -20.35
C VAL A 191 -3.90 6.48 -20.44
N VAL A 192 -4.52 6.69 -19.29
CA VAL A 192 -5.91 7.13 -19.23
C VAL A 192 -6.01 8.46 -18.49
N MET A 193 -6.68 9.41 -19.12
CA MET A 193 -7.02 10.70 -18.55
C MET A 193 -8.54 10.84 -18.47
N VAL A 194 -9.04 11.27 -17.32
CA VAL A 194 -10.47 11.52 -17.11
C VAL A 194 -10.69 13.03 -16.98
N ASN A 195 -11.62 13.56 -17.77
CA ASN A 195 -12.01 14.98 -17.76
C ASN A 195 -10.84 15.95 -18.01
N GLY A 196 -9.95 15.59 -18.94
CA GLY A 196 -8.81 16.42 -19.31
C GLY A 196 -8.89 16.94 -20.75
N ASP A 197 -7.74 17.08 -21.37
CA ASP A 197 -7.61 17.56 -22.74
C ASP A 197 -6.61 16.70 -23.54
N ASP A 198 -6.81 16.69 -24.88
CA ASP A 198 -5.98 15.91 -25.79
C ASP A 198 -4.51 16.37 -25.81
N ALA A 199 -4.23 17.65 -25.61
CA ALA A 199 -2.87 18.17 -25.63
C ALA A 199 -2.09 17.63 -24.44
N SER A 200 -2.70 17.59 -23.26
CA SER A 200 -2.09 16.99 -22.07
C SER A 200 -1.88 15.47 -22.23
N LEU A 201 -2.81 14.78 -22.87
CA LEU A 201 -2.69 13.35 -23.13
C LEU A 201 -1.57 13.04 -24.12
N GLN A 202 -1.39 13.88 -25.15
CA GLN A 202 -0.29 13.80 -26.11
C GLN A 202 1.08 13.94 -25.44
N ASP A 203 1.20 14.77 -24.40
CA ASP A 203 2.43 14.89 -23.62
C ASP A 203 2.82 13.53 -22.97
N ALA A 204 1.84 12.82 -22.40
CA ALA A 204 2.08 11.50 -21.83
C ALA A 204 2.54 10.49 -22.91
N GLN A 205 1.90 10.51 -24.08
CA GLN A 205 2.29 9.65 -25.21
C GLN A 205 3.74 9.93 -25.66
N GLN A 206 4.13 11.21 -25.73
CA GLN A 206 5.49 11.57 -26.11
C GLN A 206 6.53 11.03 -25.11
N ILE A 207 6.25 11.08 -23.82
CA ILE A 207 7.14 10.52 -22.78
C ILE A 207 7.33 9.02 -22.99
N LEU A 208 6.25 8.27 -23.21
CA LEU A 208 6.29 6.81 -23.42
C LEU A 208 6.99 6.46 -24.72
N LYS A 209 6.68 7.15 -25.80
CA LYS A 209 7.32 6.96 -27.12
C LYS A 209 8.82 7.24 -27.08
N ALA A 210 9.23 8.29 -26.36
CA ALA A 210 10.65 8.60 -26.16
C ALA A 210 11.40 7.50 -25.40
N ALA A 211 10.70 6.76 -24.55
CA ALA A 211 11.23 5.61 -23.83
C ALA A 211 11.11 4.27 -24.59
N GLY A 212 10.59 4.29 -25.82
CA GLY A 212 10.37 3.09 -26.63
C GLY A 212 9.23 2.22 -26.16
N ILE A 213 8.29 2.79 -25.39
CA ILE A 213 7.11 2.10 -24.88
C ILE A 213 5.93 2.42 -25.80
N ASP A 214 5.37 1.38 -26.41
CA ASP A 214 4.12 1.49 -27.15
C ASP A 214 2.95 1.39 -26.16
N ALA A 215 2.13 2.44 -26.12
CA ALA A 215 1.04 2.57 -25.18
C ALA A 215 -0.19 3.16 -25.85
N GLU A 216 -1.33 2.58 -25.57
CA GLU A 216 -2.60 3.20 -25.91
C GLU A 216 -2.90 4.38 -24.96
N SER A 217 -3.55 5.40 -25.48
CA SER A 217 -4.00 6.52 -24.67
C SER A 217 -5.49 6.78 -24.87
N ARG A 218 -6.16 7.07 -23.78
CA ARG A 218 -7.61 7.29 -23.79
C ARG A 218 -7.99 8.49 -22.94
N LEU A 219 -8.73 9.41 -23.56
CA LEU A 219 -9.46 10.46 -22.85
C LEU A 219 -10.88 9.96 -22.55
N ILE A 220 -11.30 10.08 -21.32
CA ILE A 220 -12.63 9.65 -20.84
C ILE A 220 -13.34 10.85 -20.24
N GLU A 221 -14.61 11.01 -20.56
CA GLU A 221 -15.50 11.94 -19.87
C GLU A 221 -16.37 11.16 -18.89
N ASP A 222 -16.26 11.45 -17.62
CA ASP A 222 -17.05 10.83 -16.56
C ASP A 222 -17.26 11.81 -15.39
N GLU A 223 -18.39 11.71 -14.71
CA GLU A 223 -18.67 12.51 -13.51
C GLU A 223 -17.71 12.21 -12.37
N SER A 224 -17.15 11.00 -12.33
CA SER A 224 -16.22 10.53 -11.32
C SER A 224 -14.94 10.00 -11.94
N VAL A 225 -13.79 10.57 -11.57
CA VAL A 225 -12.48 10.09 -12.00
C VAL A 225 -12.29 8.62 -11.62
N THR A 226 -12.68 8.22 -10.39
CA THR A 226 -12.59 6.84 -9.93
C THR A 226 -13.40 5.89 -10.79
N ARG A 227 -14.67 6.25 -11.11
CA ARG A 227 -15.54 5.42 -11.94
C ARG A 227 -14.98 5.27 -13.35
N GLY A 228 -14.51 6.36 -13.96
CA GLY A 228 -13.89 6.33 -15.28
C GLY A 228 -12.66 5.43 -15.36
N LEU A 229 -11.75 5.54 -14.37
CA LEU A 229 -10.55 4.70 -14.31
C LEU A 229 -10.87 3.23 -14.04
N CYS A 230 -11.75 2.93 -13.08
CA CYS A 230 -12.15 1.56 -12.76
C CYS A 230 -12.92 0.91 -13.91
N GLY A 231 -13.84 1.64 -14.55
CA GLY A 231 -14.58 1.15 -15.71
C GLY A 231 -13.65 0.80 -16.87
N TYR A 232 -12.73 1.70 -17.21
CA TYR A 232 -11.72 1.42 -18.24
C TYR A 232 -10.88 0.17 -17.87
N ALA A 233 -10.45 0.06 -16.62
CA ALA A 233 -9.64 -1.06 -16.17
C ALA A 233 -10.37 -2.40 -16.31
N GLU A 234 -11.67 -2.45 -15.97
CA GLU A 234 -12.50 -3.66 -16.09
C GLU A 234 -12.73 -4.01 -17.56
N GLU A 235 -13.05 -3.03 -18.42
CA GLU A 235 -13.35 -3.25 -19.85
C GLU A 235 -12.11 -3.69 -20.65
N ASN A 236 -10.91 -3.25 -20.26
CA ASN A 236 -9.68 -3.48 -21.02
C ASN A 236 -8.76 -4.52 -20.38
N GLY A 237 -9.21 -5.20 -19.33
CA GLY A 237 -8.43 -6.25 -18.65
C GLY A 237 -7.15 -5.72 -18.00
N THR A 238 -7.22 -4.54 -17.39
CA THR A 238 -6.10 -3.98 -16.62
C THR A 238 -5.87 -4.78 -15.34
N ASP A 239 -4.62 -5.12 -15.06
CA ASP A 239 -4.22 -5.86 -13.86
C ASP A 239 -3.66 -4.97 -12.76
N LEU A 240 -3.21 -3.76 -13.10
CA LEU A 240 -2.59 -2.82 -12.17
C LEU A 240 -2.90 -1.39 -12.56
N ILE A 241 -3.40 -0.59 -11.62
CA ILE A 241 -3.58 0.83 -11.80
C ILE A 241 -2.42 1.57 -11.12
N VAL A 242 -1.75 2.44 -11.87
CA VAL A 242 -0.68 3.30 -11.38
C VAL A 242 -1.17 4.73 -11.35
N MET A 243 -1.06 5.39 -10.20
CA MET A 243 -1.51 6.78 -10.07
C MET A 243 -0.65 7.58 -9.10
N GLY A 244 -0.67 8.89 -9.24
CA GLY A 244 -0.11 9.80 -8.25
C GLY A 244 -0.94 9.80 -6.98
N ALA A 245 -0.29 9.71 -5.82
CA ALA A 245 -0.92 9.93 -4.55
C ALA A 245 -0.83 11.42 -4.20
N TRP A 246 -1.97 12.03 -3.85
CA TRP A 246 -2.04 13.45 -3.44
C TRP A 246 -1.37 14.45 -4.43
N GLY A 247 -1.69 14.35 -5.70
CA GLY A 247 -1.22 15.26 -6.74
C GLY A 247 -1.59 16.72 -6.45
N HIS A 248 -0.66 17.63 -6.73
CA HIS A 248 -0.88 19.08 -6.67
C HIS A 248 -1.56 19.55 -7.97
N SER A 249 -2.77 19.08 -8.28
CA SER A 249 -3.50 19.69 -9.39
C SER A 249 -3.85 21.14 -9.05
N ARG A 250 -3.77 22.05 -10.05
CA ARG A 250 -4.12 23.47 -9.88
C ARG A 250 -5.59 23.69 -9.50
N LEU A 251 -6.39 22.66 -9.47
CA LEU A 251 -7.78 22.63 -8.97
C LEU A 251 -7.86 22.51 -7.43
N ARG A 252 -6.91 23.08 -6.72
CA ARG A 252 -6.73 23.11 -5.26
C ARG A 252 -7.94 23.58 -4.43
N ARG A 253 -9.05 23.97 -5.02
CA ARG A 253 -10.14 24.58 -4.23
C ARG A 253 -11.14 23.61 -3.63
N PHE A 254 -11.21 22.34 -4.09
CA PHE A 254 -12.29 21.45 -3.61
C PHE A 254 -11.96 20.00 -3.27
N PHE A 255 -10.78 19.42 -3.65
CA PHE A 255 -10.57 17.97 -3.50
C PHE A 255 -9.13 17.59 -3.09
N ILE A 256 -8.73 17.94 -1.87
CA ILE A 256 -7.47 17.44 -1.29
C ILE A 256 -7.70 15.98 -0.88
N GLY A 257 -7.26 15.01 -1.67
CA GLY A 257 -7.23 13.59 -1.29
C GLY A 257 -8.47 12.76 -1.64
N SER A 258 -9.59 13.35 -2.10
CA SER A 258 -10.85 12.61 -2.33
C SER A 258 -10.70 11.50 -3.37
N HIS A 259 -10.03 11.72 -4.50
CA HIS A 259 -9.85 10.68 -5.53
C HIS A 259 -8.97 9.53 -5.05
N THR A 260 -7.90 9.79 -4.29
CA THR A 260 -7.06 8.74 -3.73
C THR A 260 -7.83 7.88 -2.73
N THR A 261 -8.56 8.51 -1.80
CA THR A 261 -9.40 7.82 -0.82
C THR A 261 -10.49 7.00 -1.52
N THR A 262 -11.17 7.59 -2.51
CA THR A 262 -12.22 6.90 -3.27
C THR A 262 -11.64 5.72 -4.07
N MET A 263 -10.48 5.89 -4.72
CA MET A 263 -9.80 4.79 -5.41
C MET A 263 -9.42 3.65 -4.46
N LEU A 264 -8.92 3.96 -3.27
CA LEU A 264 -8.60 2.96 -2.25
C LEU A 264 -9.83 2.20 -1.77
N ALA A 265 -10.99 2.86 -1.69
CA ALA A 265 -12.23 2.26 -1.25
C ALA A 265 -12.92 1.43 -2.34
N GLU A 266 -12.96 1.92 -3.58
CA GLU A 266 -13.82 1.40 -4.64
C GLU A 266 -13.09 0.50 -5.65
N SER A 267 -11.79 0.71 -5.90
CA SER A 267 -11.06 -0.07 -6.89
C SER A 267 -10.92 -1.53 -6.45
N ARG A 268 -11.17 -2.46 -7.34
CA ARG A 268 -10.90 -3.90 -7.15
C ARG A 268 -9.51 -4.31 -7.60
N HIS A 269 -8.83 -3.44 -8.34
CA HIS A 269 -7.49 -3.68 -8.87
C HIS A 269 -6.42 -3.29 -7.85
N PRO A 270 -5.23 -3.89 -7.91
CA PRO A 270 -4.07 -3.38 -7.17
C PRO A 270 -3.74 -1.96 -7.62
N LEU A 271 -3.34 -1.13 -6.67
CA LEU A 271 -3.04 0.28 -6.88
C LEU A 271 -1.58 0.57 -6.54
N LEU A 272 -0.79 0.98 -7.53
CA LEU A 272 0.57 1.48 -7.30
C LEU A 272 0.51 3.01 -7.14
N MET A 273 0.67 3.45 -5.91
CA MET A 273 0.64 4.85 -5.52
C MET A 273 2.05 5.46 -5.59
N LEU A 274 2.20 6.52 -6.38
CA LEU A 274 3.47 7.24 -6.57
C LEU A 274 3.40 8.64 -5.96
N ARG A 275 4.54 9.13 -5.47
CA ARG A 275 4.64 10.46 -4.87
C ARG A 275 5.75 11.31 -5.48
#